data_8783c83b221091e60cb1958773a6f1a8
#
_entry.id   8783c83b221091e60cb1958773a6f1a8
#
_cell.length_a   1.000
_cell.length_b   1.000
_cell.length_c   1.000
_cell.angle_alpha   90.00
_cell.angle_beta   90.00
_cell.angle_gamma   90.00
#
_symmetry.space_group_name_H-M   'P 1'
#
loop_
_entity.id
_entity.type
_entity.pdbx_description
1 polymer ?
#
loop_
_entity_poly.entity_id
_entity_poly.type
_entity_poly.pdbx_seq_one_letter_code
_entity_poly.pdbx_strand_id
1 'polypeptide(L)'
;MDDGPLIVDTDLLIDFLRGRGPGADAVEGWLRAARLRVAAVTAYELRLGADFLRRETPITRLIAERTLPLDLAAALQAGAVATALRARGTPIGVRDTLICGICLRFGLPLATRNVAHFSRVEGLVLADLAA
;
A
#
# COMPACT_ATOMS: atom_id res chain seq x y z
N MET A 1 -17.48 -12.30 2.36
CA MET A 1 -16.45 -11.82 3.28
C MET A 1 -15.09 -11.95 2.63
N ASP A 2 -14.28 -10.94 2.74
CA ASP A 2 -12.99 -10.95 2.06
C ASP A 2 -11.88 -11.32 3.04
N ASP A 3 -11.33 -12.53 2.87
CA ASP A 3 -10.19 -13.01 3.64
C ASP A 3 -8.93 -13.09 2.77
N GLY A 4 -8.98 -12.51 1.59
CA GLY A 4 -7.86 -12.52 0.66
C GLY A 4 -6.74 -11.56 1.04
N PRO A 5 -5.64 -11.58 0.25
CA PRO A 5 -4.54 -10.64 0.48
C PRO A 5 -4.96 -9.20 0.21
N LEU A 6 -4.25 -8.28 0.85
CA LEU A 6 -4.47 -6.86 0.67
C LEU A 6 -3.13 -6.12 0.73
N ILE A 7 -3.07 -4.97 0.08
CA ILE A 7 -1.87 -4.12 0.08
C ILE A 7 -2.01 -3.08 1.18
N VAL A 8 -0.96 -2.91 1.96
CA VAL A 8 -0.95 -1.97 3.09
C VAL A 8 -0.13 -0.74 2.72
N ASP A 9 -0.72 0.44 2.93
CA ASP A 9 -0.02 1.71 2.67
C ASP A 9 1.14 1.90 3.64
N THR A 10 2.14 2.67 3.21
CA THR A 10 3.40 2.86 3.92
C THR A 10 3.22 3.33 5.36
N ASP A 11 2.32 4.30 5.61
CA ASP A 11 2.13 4.86 6.94
C ASP A 11 1.66 3.83 7.96
N LEU A 12 0.78 2.92 7.54
CA LEU A 12 0.31 1.85 8.41
C LEU A 12 1.43 0.85 8.73
N LEU A 13 2.28 0.54 7.75
CA LEU A 13 3.45 -0.31 7.97
C LEU A 13 4.44 0.32 8.93
N ILE A 14 4.66 1.62 8.82
CA ILE A 14 5.53 2.36 9.74
C ILE A 14 4.97 2.29 11.15
N ASP A 15 3.68 2.48 11.34
CA ASP A 15 3.04 2.32 12.66
C ASP A 15 3.34 0.94 13.24
N PHE A 16 3.16 -0.10 12.44
CA PHE A 16 3.44 -1.47 12.88
C PHE A 16 4.90 -1.66 13.27
N LEU A 17 5.83 -1.19 12.43
CA LEU A 17 7.26 -1.33 12.69
C LEU A 17 7.70 -0.58 13.96
N ARG A 18 7.04 0.51 14.28
CA ARG A 18 7.30 1.27 15.50
C ARG A 18 6.51 0.75 16.71
N GLY A 19 5.62 -0.22 16.50
CA GLY A 19 4.81 -0.80 17.55
C GLY A 19 3.79 0.16 18.15
N ARG A 20 3.36 1.17 17.41
CA ARG A 20 2.42 2.18 17.90
C ARG A 20 1.67 2.82 16.73
N GLY A 21 0.59 3.51 17.05
CA GLY A 21 -0.25 4.17 16.07
C GLY A 21 -1.47 3.34 15.70
N PRO A 22 -2.44 3.95 15.00
CA PRO A 22 -3.72 3.31 14.72
C PRO A 22 -3.62 2.10 13.78
N GLY A 23 -2.55 2.02 13.00
CA GLY A 23 -2.37 0.91 12.06
C GLY A 23 -1.71 -0.33 12.65
N ALA A 24 -1.04 -0.22 13.80
CA ALA A 24 -0.20 -1.28 14.31
C ALA A 24 -0.96 -2.60 14.54
N ASP A 25 -2.12 -2.55 15.18
CA ASP A 25 -2.91 -3.75 15.47
C ASP A 25 -3.50 -4.37 14.21
N ALA A 26 -4.00 -3.54 13.29
CA ALA A 26 -4.58 -4.01 12.04
C ALA A 26 -3.52 -4.75 11.20
N VAL A 27 -2.33 -4.15 11.06
CA VAL A 27 -1.23 -4.77 10.31
C VAL A 27 -0.80 -6.08 10.94
N GLU A 28 -0.69 -6.13 12.27
CA GLU A 28 -0.34 -7.37 12.96
C GLU A 28 -1.34 -8.47 12.67
N GLY A 29 -2.64 -8.16 12.68
CA GLY A 29 -3.69 -9.12 12.35
C GLY A 29 -3.57 -9.66 10.93
N TRP A 30 -3.35 -8.78 9.96
CA TRP A 30 -3.17 -9.20 8.57
C TRP A 30 -1.91 -10.02 8.37
N LEU A 31 -0.83 -9.66 9.05
CA LEU A 31 0.42 -10.42 9.00
C LEU A 31 0.23 -11.84 9.53
N ARG A 32 -0.42 -11.98 10.69
CA ARG A 32 -0.71 -13.30 11.27
C ARG A 32 -1.60 -14.15 10.38
N ALA A 33 -2.54 -13.53 9.70
CA ALA A 33 -3.46 -14.21 8.78
C ALA A 33 -2.85 -14.47 7.39
N ALA A 34 -1.57 -14.12 7.19
CA ALA A 34 -0.86 -14.25 5.92
C ALA A 34 -1.52 -13.48 4.77
N ARG A 35 -2.21 -12.38 5.08
CA ARG A 35 -2.91 -11.54 4.12
C ARG A 35 -2.09 -10.33 3.66
N LEU A 36 -1.06 -9.95 4.41
CA LEU A 36 -0.29 -8.74 4.17
C LEU A 36 0.50 -8.80 2.87
N ARG A 37 0.34 -7.79 2.03
CA ARG A 37 1.17 -7.55 0.85
C ARG A 37 1.66 -6.10 0.87
N VAL A 38 2.75 -5.87 0.16
CA VAL A 38 3.43 -4.57 0.13
C VAL A 38 3.62 -4.16 -1.33
N ALA A 39 3.37 -2.90 -1.65
CA ALA A 39 3.69 -2.38 -2.98
C ALA A 39 5.19 -2.09 -3.07
N ALA A 40 5.77 -2.28 -4.26
CA ALA A 40 7.19 -1.98 -4.50
C ALA A 40 7.54 -0.54 -4.12
N VAL A 41 6.63 0.41 -4.34
CA VAL A 41 6.80 1.81 -3.94
C VAL A 41 7.01 1.94 -2.43
N THR A 42 6.26 1.17 -1.65
CA THR A 42 6.39 1.16 -0.20
C THR A 42 7.76 0.61 0.23
N ALA A 43 8.25 -0.44 -0.44
CA ALA A 43 9.58 -0.97 -0.16
C ALA A 43 10.65 0.11 -0.39
N TYR A 44 10.53 0.87 -1.47
CA TYR A 44 11.41 2.00 -1.76
C TYR A 44 11.36 3.04 -0.63
N GLU A 45 10.16 3.40 -0.19
CA GLU A 45 9.98 4.39 0.88
C GLU A 45 10.55 3.91 2.21
N LEU A 46 10.35 2.64 2.55
CA LEU A 46 10.94 2.07 3.76
C LEU A 46 12.47 2.14 3.72
N ARG A 47 13.08 1.88 2.56
CA ARG A 47 14.54 1.97 2.40
C ARG A 47 15.05 3.40 2.60
N LEU A 48 14.28 4.41 2.20
CA LEU A 48 14.63 5.81 2.40
C LEU A 48 14.50 6.24 3.86
N GLY A 49 13.66 5.56 4.64
CA GLY A 49 13.33 5.98 5.99
C GLY A 49 14.52 5.90 6.95
N ALA A 50 14.49 6.78 7.96
CA ALA A 50 15.56 6.86 8.96
C ALA A 50 15.70 5.59 9.78
N ASP A 51 14.64 4.80 9.90
CA ASP A 51 14.64 3.60 10.70
C ASP A 51 15.20 2.37 9.97
N PHE A 52 15.43 2.45 8.66
CA PHE A 52 15.81 1.27 7.87
C PHE A 52 17.09 0.62 8.40
N LEU A 53 18.16 1.40 8.56
CA LEU A 53 19.45 0.84 8.96
C LEU A 53 19.41 0.21 10.36
N ARG A 54 18.61 0.78 11.26
CA ARG A 54 18.46 0.25 12.62
C ARG A 54 17.59 -1.00 12.68
N ARG A 55 16.69 -1.16 11.70
CA ARG A 55 15.71 -2.25 11.67
C ARG A 55 15.76 -3.02 10.35
N GLU A 56 16.94 -3.06 9.74
CA GLU A 56 17.12 -3.64 8.40
C GLU A 56 16.61 -5.07 8.33
N THR A 57 17.01 -5.92 9.27
CA THR A 57 16.62 -7.33 9.24
C THR A 57 15.11 -7.53 9.35
N PRO A 58 14.41 -6.97 10.37
CA PRO A 58 12.95 -7.13 10.44
C PRO A 58 12.22 -6.50 9.25
N ILE A 59 12.68 -5.34 8.75
CA ILE A 59 12.06 -4.71 7.59
C ILE A 59 12.25 -5.60 6.36
N THR A 60 13.47 -6.07 6.11
CA THR A 60 13.77 -6.92 4.96
C THR A 60 12.96 -8.22 5.00
N ARG A 61 12.84 -8.85 6.16
CA ARG A 61 12.01 -10.05 6.32
C ARG A 61 10.54 -9.78 6.02
N LEU A 62 10.04 -8.63 6.47
CA LEU A 62 8.63 -8.27 6.26
C LEU A 62 8.32 -8.14 4.78
N ILE A 63 9.20 -7.50 4.02
CA ILE A 63 8.92 -7.16 2.62
C ILE A 63 9.38 -8.23 1.62
N ALA A 64 10.34 -9.10 1.97
CA ALA A 64 11.04 -9.98 1.02
C ALA A 64 10.11 -10.85 0.18
N GLU A 65 9.08 -11.47 0.79
CA GLU A 65 8.17 -12.37 0.08
C GLU A 65 6.78 -11.80 -0.11
N ARG A 66 6.56 -10.56 0.31
CA ARG A 66 5.24 -9.93 0.31
C ARG A 66 5.12 -8.79 -0.67
N THR A 67 6.23 -8.35 -1.25
CA THR A 67 6.23 -7.17 -2.12
C THR A 67 5.81 -7.52 -3.53
N LEU A 68 4.82 -6.78 -4.04
CA LEU A 68 4.33 -6.89 -5.41
C LEU A 68 5.00 -5.85 -6.28
N PRO A 69 5.40 -6.23 -7.51
CA PRO A 69 6.19 -5.35 -8.37
C PRO A 69 5.37 -4.25 -9.02
N LEU A 70 6.05 -3.17 -9.38
CA LEU A 70 5.54 -2.19 -10.31
C LEU A 70 5.95 -2.65 -11.73
N ASP A 71 5.21 -3.63 -12.26
CA ASP A 71 5.46 -4.14 -13.60
C ASP A 71 4.83 -3.23 -14.66
N LEU A 72 4.98 -3.60 -15.94
CA LEU A 72 4.44 -2.79 -17.03
C LEU A 72 2.93 -2.58 -16.89
N ALA A 73 2.19 -3.65 -16.58
CA ALA A 73 0.74 -3.55 -16.42
C ALA A 73 0.37 -2.61 -15.27
N ALA A 74 1.07 -2.71 -14.14
CA ALA A 74 0.86 -1.81 -13.00
C ALA A 74 1.17 -0.36 -13.36
N ALA A 75 2.27 -0.13 -14.07
CA ALA A 75 2.65 1.22 -14.50
C ALA A 75 1.60 1.85 -15.43
N LEU A 76 1.08 1.06 -16.36
CA LEU A 76 0.03 1.54 -17.28
C LEU A 76 -1.28 1.83 -16.54
N GLN A 77 -1.65 0.99 -15.57
CA GLN A 77 -2.80 1.25 -14.70
C GLN A 77 -2.61 2.55 -13.90
N ALA A 78 -1.42 2.74 -13.34
CA ALA A 78 -1.11 3.97 -12.59
C ALA A 78 -1.23 5.21 -13.47
N GLY A 79 -0.73 5.13 -14.70
CA GLY A 79 -0.84 6.21 -15.69
C GLY A 79 -2.29 6.53 -16.03
N ALA A 80 -3.12 5.51 -16.19
CA ALA A 80 -4.55 5.69 -16.44
C ALA A 80 -5.25 6.39 -15.27
N VAL A 81 -4.92 6.01 -14.02
CA VAL A 81 -5.43 6.68 -12.82
C VAL A 81 -5.02 8.15 -12.81
N ALA A 82 -3.73 8.42 -13.03
CA ALA A 82 -3.21 9.78 -13.05
C ALA A 82 -3.91 10.64 -14.10
N THR A 83 -4.10 10.12 -15.29
CA THR A 83 -4.77 10.82 -16.39
C THR A 83 -6.23 11.15 -16.06
N ALA A 84 -6.95 10.17 -15.52
CA ALA A 84 -8.36 10.36 -15.17
C ALA A 84 -8.53 11.38 -14.05
N LEU A 85 -7.71 11.32 -13.00
CA LEU A 85 -7.79 12.26 -11.89
C LEU A 85 -7.37 13.67 -12.29
N ARG A 86 -6.37 13.80 -13.16
CA ARG A 86 -5.95 15.09 -13.69
C ARG A 86 -7.07 15.74 -14.50
N ALA A 87 -7.74 14.95 -15.33
CA ALA A 87 -8.86 15.45 -16.15
C ALA A 87 -10.01 15.98 -15.29
N ARG A 88 -10.20 15.42 -14.10
CA ARG A 88 -11.23 15.87 -13.14
C ARG A 88 -10.74 16.97 -12.20
N GLY A 89 -9.48 17.37 -12.30
CA GLY A 89 -8.90 18.37 -11.41
C GLY A 89 -8.63 17.89 -9.99
N THR A 90 -8.53 16.58 -9.79
CA THR A 90 -8.35 15.98 -8.46
C THR A 90 -7.15 15.03 -8.40
N PRO A 91 -5.94 15.49 -8.79
CA PRO A 91 -4.74 14.62 -8.76
C PRO A 91 -4.40 14.20 -7.32
N ILE A 92 -3.76 13.06 -7.19
CA ILE A 92 -3.34 12.52 -5.88
C ILE A 92 -1.81 12.38 -5.75
N GLY A 93 -1.06 12.73 -6.80
CA GLY A 93 0.39 12.63 -6.79
C GLY A 93 0.92 11.31 -7.35
N VAL A 94 2.19 11.34 -7.77
CA VAL A 94 2.81 10.20 -8.47
C VAL A 94 2.89 8.97 -7.58
N ARG A 95 3.36 9.13 -6.35
CA ARG A 95 3.50 8.02 -5.40
C ARG A 95 2.18 7.26 -5.22
N ASP A 96 1.11 7.98 -4.98
CA ASP A 96 -0.19 7.38 -4.71
C ASP A 96 -0.79 6.74 -5.97
N THR A 97 -0.58 7.33 -7.15
CA THR A 97 -1.02 6.70 -8.39
C THR A 97 -0.27 5.40 -8.68
N LEU A 98 1.03 5.32 -8.35
CA LEU A 98 1.80 4.10 -8.53
C LEU A 98 1.31 2.99 -7.61
N ILE A 99 0.99 3.31 -6.36
CA ILE A 99 0.40 2.34 -5.42
C ILE A 99 -0.95 1.85 -5.96
N CYS A 100 -1.80 2.76 -6.44
CA CYS A 100 -3.07 2.39 -7.07
C CYS A 100 -2.88 1.45 -8.25
N GLY A 101 -1.88 1.74 -9.09
CA GLY A 101 -1.58 0.90 -10.25
C GLY A 101 -1.26 -0.53 -9.86
N ILE A 102 -0.47 -0.71 -8.81
CA ILE A 102 -0.15 -2.04 -8.30
C ILE A 102 -1.41 -2.73 -7.76
N CYS A 103 -2.22 -2.03 -6.96
CA CYS A 103 -3.46 -2.59 -6.43
C CYS A 103 -4.40 -3.04 -7.56
N LEU A 104 -4.59 -2.20 -8.56
CA LEU A 104 -5.48 -2.51 -9.70
C LEU A 104 -4.93 -3.65 -10.54
N ARG A 105 -3.61 -3.67 -10.76
CA ARG A 105 -2.95 -4.71 -11.54
C ARG A 105 -3.16 -6.10 -10.93
N PHE A 106 -3.06 -6.21 -9.61
CA PHE A 106 -3.18 -7.48 -8.92
C PHE A 106 -4.57 -7.74 -8.37
N GLY A 107 -5.50 -6.80 -8.53
CA GLY A 107 -6.87 -6.97 -8.07
C GLY A 107 -6.98 -7.02 -6.55
N LEU A 108 -6.14 -6.28 -5.84
CA LEU A 108 -6.10 -6.30 -4.37
C LEU A 108 -6.60 -5.00 -3.77
N PRO A 109 -7.32 -5.06 -2.65
CA PRO A 109 -7.71 -3.85 -1.94
C PRO A 109 -6.53 -3.18 -1.27
N LEU A 110 -6.68 -1.89 -1.00
CA LEU A 110 -5.68 -1.06 -0.32
C LEU A 110 -6.15 -0.73 1.09
N ALA A 111 -5.31 -1.01 2.08
CA ALA A 111 -5.51 -0.53 3.45
C ALA A 111 -4.73 0.77 3.62
N THR A 112 -5.42 1.86 3.93
CA THR A 112 -4.82 3.18 4.07
C THR A 112 -5.61 4.03 5.06
N ARG A 113 -4.93 4.97 5.71
CA ARG A 113 -5.61 6.01 6.49
C ARG A 113 -6.11 7.16 5.62
N ASN A 114 -5.56 7.29 4.42
CA ASN A 114 -5.86 8.42 3.53
C ASN A 114 -7.03 8.08 2.60
N VAL A 115 -8.17 7.75 3.20
CA VAL A 115 -9.37 7.33 2.49
C VAL A 115 -9.88 8.41 1.53
N ALA A 116 -9.84 9.68 1.95
CA ALA A 116 -10.31 10.77 1.12
C ALA A 116 -9.55 10.87 -0.22
N HIS A 117 -8.25 10.60 -0.21
CA HIS A 117 -7.41 10.61 -1.40
C HIS A 117 -7.72 9.44 -2.33
N PHE A 118 -7.68 8.23 -1.77
CA PHE A 118 -7.79 7.01 -2.58
C PHE A 118 -9.22 6.70 -3.00
N SER A 119 -10.23 7.23 -2.31
CA SER A 119 -11.63 7.05 -2.70
C SER A 119 -11.96 7.72 -4.05
N ARG A 120 -11.09 8.62 -4.53
CA ARG A 120 -11.24 9.24 -5.85
C ARG A 120 -10.93 8.30 -7.00
N VAL A 121 -10.30 7.16 -6.71
CA VAL A 121 -9.80 6.24 -7.74
C VAL A 121 -10.87 5.22 -8.08
N GLU A 122 -11.36 5.27 -9.31
CA GLU A 122 -12.36 4.33 -9.79
C GLU A 122 -11.79 2.91 -9.85
N GLY A 123 -12.53 1.95 -9.34
CA GLY A 123 -12.15 0.55 -9.36
C GLY A 123 -11.25 0.11 -8.21
N LEU A 124 -10.73 1.04 -7.43
CA LEU A 124 -9.92 0.71 -6.27
C LEU A 124 -10.82 0.38 -5.07
N VAL A 125 -10.60 -0.78 -4.47
CA VAL A 125 -11.31 -1.18 -3.26
C VAL A 125 -10.45 -0.82 -2.04
N LEU A 126 -11.06 -0.16 -1.06
CA LEU A 126 -10.37 0.19 0.19
C LEU A 126 -10.76 -0.81 1.27
N ALA A 127 -9.74 -1.32 1.98
CA ALA A 127 -9.97 -2.24 3.08
C ALA A 127 -10.43 -1.49 4.33
N ASP A 128 -11.31 -2.13 5.11
CA ASP A 128 -11.77 -1.56 6.38
C ASP A 128 -10.71 -1.84 7.45
N LEU A 129 -10.18 -0.77 8.05
CA LEU A 129 -9.15 -0.89 9.09
C LEU A 129 -9.70 -1.43 10.40
N ALA A 130 -11.00 -1.30 10.62
CA ALA A 130 -11.65 -1.77 11.83
C ALA A 130 -12.06 -3.24 11.76
N ALA A 131 -11.95 -3.85 10.57
CA ALA A 131 -12.40 -5.24 10.35
C ALA A 131 -11.45 -6.28 10.91
#